data_a82b05498d8a833ba358f04ab64d4bdb
#
_entry.id   a82b05498d8a833ba358f04ab64d4bdb
#
_cell.length_a   1.000
_cell.length_b   1.000
_cell.length_c   1.000
_cell.angle_alpha   90.00
_cell.angle_beta   90.00
_cell.angle_gamma   90.00
#
_symmetry.space_group_name_H-M   'P 1'
#
loop_
_entity.id
_entity.type
_entity.pdbx_description
1 polymer ?
#
loop_
_entity_poly.entity_id
_entity_poly.type
_entity_poly.pdbx_seq_one_letter_code
_entity_poly.pdbx_strand_id
1 'polypeptide(L)'
;WPRGCFRPTARRSVRAWSKRFAHWLFSTDHITVRYEIAYDGVDIRKLSPGTRGIVLLLLYLALDDADDRPLIIDQPEENLDPKSVFDELVGLFVAAKAKRQVIIVTHNANLVINTDADQIIVAEAGPHRAGGLPPISYVGGGLENAAIRKAVCDILEGGEAAFRERARRLAGTH
;
A
#
# COMPACT_ATOMS: atom_id res chain seq x y z
N TRP A 1 -16.93 -33.56 -15.50
CA TRP A 1 -18.13 -34.33 -15.82
C TRP A 1 -18.74 -34.77 -14.50
N PRO A 2 -20.02 -34.42 -14.16
CA PRO A 2 -20.66 -34.97 -12.98
C PRO A 2 -20.92 -36.46 -13.23
N ARG A 3 -20.46 -37.31 -12.32
CA ARG A 3 -20.69 -38.74 -12.32
C ARG A 3 -22.18 -38.97 -12.02
N GLY A 4 -22.92 -39.22 -13.07
CA GLY A 4 -24.34 -39.55 -13.01
C GLY A 4 -24.81 -39.89 -14.42
N CYS A 5 -24.30 -40.99 -15.03
CA CYS A 5 -24.83 -41.48 -16.28
C CYS A 5 -26.33 -41.87 -16.09
N PHE A 6 -27.15 -41.01 -16.60
CA PHE A 6 -28.61 -41.22 -16.64
C PHE A 6 -28.92 -42.27 -17.69
N ARG A 7 -29.42 -43.45 -17.29
CA ARG A 7 -30.09 -44.39 -18.21
C ARG A 7 -31.55 -43.95 -18.34
N PRO A 8 -31.98 -43.51 -19.54
CA PRO A 8 -33.38 -43.14 -19.76
C PRO A 8 -34.23 -44.38 -19.90
N THR A 9 -35.11 -44.66 -18.96
CA THR A 9 -36.04 -45.83 -19.00
C THR A 9 -37.48 -45.52 -19.44
N ALA A 10 -37.78 -44.28 -19.91
CA ALA A 10 -39.09 -43.98 -20.46
C ALA A 10 -39.07 -42.69 -21.32
N ARG A 11 -39.97 -42.55 -22.30
CA ARG A 11 -40.15 -41.35 -23.12
C ARG A 11 -40.32 -40.06 -22.29
N ARG A 12 -40.91 -40.13 -21.11
CA ARG A 12 -40.98 -39.01 -20.15
C ARG A 12 -39.60 -38.55 -19.66
N SER A 13 -38.64 -39.47 -19.49
CA SER A 13 -37.30 -39.14 -19.04
C SER A 13 -36.46 -38.45 -20.12
N VAL A 14 -36.65 -38.83 -21.39
CA VAL A 14 -35.95 -38.19 -22.54
C VAL A 14 -36.41 -36.75 -22.69
N ARG A 15 -37.72 -36.49 -22.59
CA ARG A 15 -38.24 -35.10 -22.69
C ARG A 15 -37.79 -34.24 -21.50
N ALA A 16 -37.77 -34.79 -20.31
CA ALA A 16 -37.26 -34.09 -19.13
C ALA A 16 -35.74 -33.82 -19.18
N TRP A 17 -34.99 -34.77 -19.77
CA TRP A 17 -33.56 -34.60 -20.01
C TRP A 17 -33.31 -33.52 -21.07
N SER A 18 -33.99 -33.57 -22.22
CA SER A 18 -33.87 -32.59 -23.30
C SER A 18 -34.18 -31.18 -22.82
N LYS A 19 -35.24 -31.03 -21.98
CA LYS A 19 -35.56 -29.73 -21.37
C LYS A 19 -34.45 -29.22 -20.46
N ARG A 20 -33.88 -30.08 -19.62
CA ARG A 20 -32.76 -29.73 -18.72
C ARG A 20 -31.50 -29.41 -19.52
N PHE A 21 -31.19 -30.19 -20.57
CA PHE A 21 -30.06 -29.94 -21.47
C PHE A 21 -30.21 -28.62 -22.20
N ALA A 22 -31.40 -28.35 -22.75
CA ALA A 22 -31.69 -27.07 -23.40
C ALA A 22 -31.54 -25.89 -22.40
N HIS A 23 -32.11 -26.05 -21.20
CA HIS A 23 -31.98 -25.05 -20.14
C HIS A 23 -30.51 -24.80 -19.78
N TRP A 24 -29.72 -25.86 -19.59
CA TRP A 24 -28.26 -25.72 -19.33
C TRP A 24 -27.54 -25.07 -20.53
N LEU A 25 -27.84 -25.47 -21.77
CA LEU A 25 -27.18 -24.94 -22.96
C LEU A 25 -27.42 -23.44 -23.16
N PHE A 26 -28.65 -22.98 -22.82
CA PHE A 26 -29.04 -21.58 -22.97
C PHE A 26 -28.98 -20.78 -21.65
N SER A 27 -28.58 -21.41 -20.55
CA SER A 27 -28.34 -20.70 -19.29
C SER A 27 -26.96 -20.05 -19.32
N THR A 28 -26.76 -19.03 -18.50
CA THR A 28 -25.47 -18.40 -18.27
C THR A 28 -24.72 -18.96 -17.05
N ASP A 29 -25.26 -20.02 -16.42
CA ASP A 29 -24.73 -20.59 -15.17
C ASP A 29 -23.33 -21.20 -15.33
N HIS A 30 -22.95 -21.57 -16.60
CA HIS A 30 -21.63 -22.07 -16.94
C HIS A 30 -20.63 -20.96 -17.32
N ILE A 31 -21.07 -19.70 -17.37
CA ILE A 31 -20.23 -18.54 -17.64
C ILE A 31 -19.79 -17.93 -16.30
N THR A 32 -18.51 -17.96 -16.04
CA THR A 32 -17.95 -17.33 -14.85
C THR A 32 -17.19 -16.07 -15.29
N VAL A 33 -17.61 -14.92 -14.78
CA VAL A 33 -16.86 -13.67 -14.92
C VAL A 33 -15.86 -13.59 -13.78
N ARG A 34 -14.59 -13.38 -14.12
CA ARG A 34 -13.52 -13.12 -13.16
C ARG A 34 -12.98 -11.73 -13.41
N TYR A 35 -12.80 -11.00 -12.33
CA TYR A 35 -12.13 -9.71 -12.35
C TYR A 35 -10.69 -9.92 -11.93
N GLU A 36 -9.77 -9.35 -12.68
CA GLU A 36 -8.35 -9.42 -12.39
C GLU A 36 -7.78 -8.00 -12.41
N ILE A 37 -6.85 -7.74 -11.51
CA ILE A 37 -6.10 -6.49 -11.49
C ILE A 37 -4.73 -6.80 -12.07
N ALA A 38 -4.34 -6.04 -13.09
CA ALA A 38 -3.01 -6.10 -13.68
C ALA A 38 -2.34 -4.73 -13.59
N TYR A 39 -1.05 -4.72 -13.31
CA TYR A 39 -0.19 -3.54 -13.31
C TYR A 39 0.93 -3.79 -14.31
N ASP A 40 1.10 -2.89 -15.28
CA ASP A 40 2.02 -3.07 -16.43
C ASP A 40 1.85 -4.42 -17.14
N GLY A 41 0.61 -4.89 -17.28
CA GLY A 41 0.31 -6.18 -17.91
C GLY A 41 0.62 -7.42 -17.05
N VAL A 42 1.08 -7.23 -15.82
CA VAL A 42 1.36 -8.31 -14.86
C VAL A 42 0.23 -8.45 -13.85
N ASP A 43 -0.30 -9.67 -13.70
CA ASP A 43 -1.31 -9.98 -12.69
C ASP A 43 -0.80 -9.61 -11.28
N ILE A 44 -1.64 -8.91 -10.49
CA ILE A 44 -1.30 -8.47 -9.13
C ILE A 44 -0.79 -9.61 -8.24
N ARG A 45 -1.25 -10.83 -8.46
CA ARG A 45 -0.83 -12.02 -7.69
C ARG A 45 0.63 -12.42 -7.93
N LYS A 46 1.21 -11.99 -9.06
CA LYS A 46 2.60 -12.26 -9.45
C LYS A 46 3.55 -11.14 -9.04
N LEU A 47 3.03 -10.01 -8.60
CA LEU A 47 3.83 -8.89 -8.13
C LEU A 47 4.44 -9.16 -6.76
N SER A 48 5.54 -8.48 -6.45
CA SER A 48 6.13 -8.49 -5.11
C SER A 48 5.13 -7.96 -4.07
N PRO A 49 5.24 -8.33 -2.78
CA PRO A 49 4.35 -7.81 -1.75
C PRO A 49 4.30 -6.28 -1.71
N GLY A 50 5.45 -5.62 -1.86
CA GLY A 50 5.54 -4.17 -1.88
C GLY A 50 4.84 -3.55 -3.09
N THR A 51 5.18 -3.97 -4.30
CA THR A 51 4.53 -3.49 -5.52
C THR A 51 3.01 -3.71 -5.48
N ARG A 52 2.57 -4.83 -4.89
CA ARG A 52 1.14 -5.10 -4.69
C ARG A 52 0.48 -4.08 -3.77
N GLY A 53 1.16 -3.69 -2.69
CA GLY A 53 0.68 -2.65 -1.76
C GLY A 53 0.49 -1.32 -2.47
N ILE A 54 1.42 -0.93 -3.34
CA ILE A 54 1.33 0.31 -4.13
C ILE A 54 0.17 0.24 -5.12
N VAL A 55 0.04 -0.86 -5.86
CA VAL A 55 -1.07 -1.02 -6.82
C VAL A 55 -2.42 -0.91 -6.10
N LEU A 56 -2.54 -1.47 -4.90
CA LEU A 56 -3.76 -1.34 -4.09
C LEU A 56 -3.97 0.09 -3.61
N LEU A 57 -2.91 0.80 -3.21
CA LEU A 57 -2.99 2.21 -2.82
C LEU A 57 -3.38 3.09 -4.01
N LEU A 58 -2.77 2.88 -5.19
CA LEU A 58 -3.13 3.52 -6.45
C LEU A 58 -4.61 3.31 -6.77
N LEU A 59 -5.06 2.08 -6.70
CA LEU A 59 -6.45 1.71 -6.96
C LEU A 59 -7.39 2.41 -5.98
N TYR A 60 -7.05 2.41 -4.69
CA TYR A 60 -7.82 3.11 -3.66
C TYR A 60 -7.94 4.61 -3.96
N LEU A 61 -6.82 5.28 -4.28
CA LEU A 61 -6.80 6.70 -4.59
C LEU A 61 -7.54 7.03 -5.89
N ALA A 62 -7.51 6.13 -6.88
CA ALA A 62 -8.20 6.32 -8.16
C ALA A 62 -9.71 6.08 -8.08
N LEU A 63 -10.17 5.15 -7.22
CA LEU A 63 -11.59 4.83 -7.08
C LEU A 63 -12.37 5.88 -6.28
N ASP A 64 -11.71 6.60 -5.39
CA ASP A 64 -12.37 7.49 -4.45
C ASP A 64 -11.91 8.95 -4.61
N ASP A 65 -12.05 9.45 -5.82
CA ASP A 65 -11.61 10.81 -6.20
C ASP A 65 -12.43 11.92 -5.51
N ALA A 66 -13.62 11.60 -5.00
CA ALA A 66 -14.50 12.50 -4.29
C ALA A 66 -14.35 12.44 -2.75
N ASP A 67 -13.53 11.52 -2.21
CA ASP A 67 -13.33 11.36 -0.78
C ASP A 67 -12.30 12.38 -0.26
N ASP A 68 -12.75 13.26 0.62
CA ASP A 68 -11.94 14.28 1.31
C ASP A 68 -11.49 13.88 2.72
N ARG A 69 -11.87 12.67 3.16
CA ARG A 69 -11.49 12.16 4.49
C ARG A 69 -9.99 12.01 4.61
N PRO A 70 -9.42 12.24 5.81
CA PRO A 70 -8.00 12.01 6.06
C PRO A 70 -7.58 10.58 5.72
N LEU A 71 -6.47 10.45 5.01
CA LEU A 71 -5.84 9.18 4.67
C LEU A 71 -4.70 8.92 5.65
N ILE A 72 -4.76 7.81 6.39
CA ILE A 72 -3.71 7.39 7.32
C ILE A 72 -3.02 6.17 6.74
N ILE A 73 -1.70 6.25 6.61
CA ILE A 73 -0.88 5.19 6.03
C ILE A 73 0.25 4.88 7.00
N ASP A 74 0.34 3.62 7.39
CA ASP A 74 1.37 3.14 8.31
C ASP A 74 2.45 2.39 7.53
N GLN A 75 3.68 2.85 7.63
CA GLN A 75 4.89 2.27 7.05
C GLN A 75 4.74 1.82 5.58
N PRO A 76 4.36 2.74 4.67
CA PRO A 76 4.13 2.39 3.27
C PRO A 76 5.39 1.88 2.56
N GLU A 77 6.57 2.17 3.11
CA GLU A 77 7.87 1.76 2.58
C GLU A 77 8.28 0.33 2.95
N GLU A 78 7.57 -0.34 3.87
CA GLU A 78 7.91 -1.72 4.23
C GLU A 78 7.75 -2.67 3.04
N ASN A 79 8.77 -3.50 2.83
CA ASN A 79 8.84 -4.49 1.74
C ASN A 79 8.92 -3.91 0.32
N LEU A 80 9.28 -2.66 0.14
CA LEU A 80 9.47 -2.03 -1.15
C LEU A 80 10.92 -2.21 -1.65
N ASP A 81 11.04 -2.51 -2.94
CA ASP A 81 12.34 -2.51 -3.62
C ASP A 81 12.79 -1.03 -3.81
N PRO A 82 14.05 -0.67 -3.43
CA PRO A 82 14.34 0.69 -2.94
C PRO A 82 14.22 1.85 -3.93
N LYS A 83 14.17 1.63 -5.22
CA LYS A 83 14.34 2.75 -6.16
C LYS A 83 13.10 3.09 -7.01
N SER A 84 12.53 2.16 -7.73
CA SER A 84 11.41 2.47 -8.64
C SER A 84 10.11 2.73 -7.90
N VAL A 85 9.93 2.03 -6.80
CA VAL A 85 8.73 2.09 -5.98
C VAL A 85 8.70 3.34 -5.12
N PHE A 86 9.88 3.80 -4.69
CA PHE A 86 10.00 5.01 -3.89
C PHE A 86 9.55 6.25 -4.66
N ASP A 87 9.98 6.39 -5.92
CA ASP A 87 9.62 7.53 -6.76
C ASP A 87 8.11 7.56 -7.08
N GLU A 88 7.52 6.40 -7.35
CA GLU A 88 6.07 6.28 -7.57
C GLU A 88 5.29 6.61 -6.29
N LEU A 89 5.73 6.10 -5.13
CA LEU A 89 5.09 6.34 -3.85
C LEU A 89 5.10 7.83 -3.47
N VAL A 90 6.24 8.50 -3.64
CA VAL A 90 6.36 9.94 -3.39
C VAL A 90 5.42 10.73 -4.29
N GLY A 91 5.40 10.42 -5.58
CA GLY A 91 4.49 11.08 -6.54
C GLY A 91 3.02 10.92 -6.16
N LEU A 92 2.64 9.75 -5.67
CA LEU A 92 1.28 9.48 -5.18
C LEU A 92 0.91 10.31 -3.97
N PHE A 93 1.80 10.41 -2.99
CA PHE A 93 1.53 11.19 -1.78
C PHE A 93 1.44 12.68 -2.06
N VAL A 94 2.30 13.21 -2.90
CA VAL A 94 2.24 14.60 -3.35
C VAL A 94 0.91 14.89 -4.08
N ALA A 95 0.46 13.98 -4.94
CA ALA A 95 -0.83 14.12 -5.60
C ALA A 95 -2.02 14.00 -4.64
N ALA A 96 -1.95 13.09 -3.68
CA ALA A 96 -3.02 12.87 -2.70
C ALA A 96 -3.16 14.06 -1.72
N LYS A 97 -2.03 14.65 -1.27
CA LYS A 97 -2.07 15.79 -0.35
C LYS A 97 -2.71 17.05 -0.97
N ALA A 98 -2.75 17.15 -2.28
CA ALA A 98 -3.45 18.24 -2.96
C ALA A 98 -4.99 18.13 -2.85
N LYS A 99 -5.51 16.94 -2.55
CA LYS A 99 -6.95 16.64 -2.48
C LYS A 99 -7.45 16.46 -1.07
N ARG A 100 -6.65 15.87 -0.18
CA ARG A 100 -7.04 15.50 1.19
C ARG A 100 -5.85 15.55 2.15
N GLN A 101 -6.13 15.56 3.43
CA GLN A 101 -5.10 15.38 4.45
C GLN A 101 -4.50 13.97 4.36
N VAL A 102 -3.17 13.87 4.28
CA VAL A 102 -2.43 12.60 4.30
C VAL A 102 -1.58 12.55 5.56
N ILE A 103 -1.73 11.50 6.34
CA ILE A 103 -0.95 11.25 7.56
C ILE A 103 -0.15 9.97 7.32
N ILE A 104 1.18 10.10 7.31
CA ILE A 104 2.10 8.98 7.08
C ILE A 104 2.86 8.69 8.35
N VAL A 105 2.82 7.45 8.81
CA VAL A 105 3.71 6.95 9.86
C VAL A 105 4.88 6.26 9.17
N THR A 106 6.10 6.71 9.41
CA THR A 106 7.30 6.18 8.74
C THR A 106 8.54 6.34 9.61
N HIS A 107 9.50 5.47 9.39
CA HIS A 107 10.85 5.58 9.91
C HIS A 107 11.89 5.90 8.81
N ASN A 108 11.43 6.25 7.59
CA ASN A 108 12.27 6.54 6.44
C ASN A 108 12.42 8.06 6.23
N ALA A 109 13.65 8.57 6.44
CA ALA A 109 13.98 9.97 6.24
C ALA A 109 13.68 10.48 4.83
N ASN A 110 13.96 9.65 3.81
CA ASN A 110 13.75 10.06 2.43
C ASN A 110 12.26 10.29 2.14
N LEU A 111 11.38 9.50 2.75
CA LEU A 111 9.94 9.70 2.60
C LEU A 111 9.50 11.03 3.22
N VAL A 112 9.98 11.34 4.43
CA VAL A 112 9.67 12.59 5.13
C VAL A 112 10.12 13.81 4.30
N ILE A 113 11.31 13.75 3.72
CA ILE A 113 11.90 14.88 2.97
C ILE A 113 11.25 15.03 1.59
N ASN A 114 11.11 13.91 0.84
CA ASN A 114 10.69 13.98 -0.56
C ASN A 114 9.17 14.13 -0.75
N THR A 115 8.35 13.85 0.27
CA THR A 115 6.91 14.12 0.22
C THR A 115 6.55 15.58 0.55
N ASP A 116 7.57 16.41 0.85
CA ASP A 116 7.37 17.82 1.22
C ASP A 116 6.31 17.96 2.31
N ALA A 117 6.56 17.31 3.46
CA ALA A 117 5.61 17.25 4.56
C ALA A 117 5.40 18.65 5.17
N ASP A 118 4.14 19.08 5.25
CA ASP A 118 3.76 20.37 5.85
C ASP A 118 3.98 20.38 7.36
N GLN A 119 3.85 19.22 8.02
CA GLN A 119 4.08 19.02 9.43
C GLN A 119 4.71 17.66 9.71
N ILE A 120 5.66 17.66 10.61
CA ILE A 120 6.29 16.45 11.15
C ILE A 120 5.96 16.35 12.62
N ILE A 121 5.54 15.16 13.05
CA ILE A 121 5.29 14.83 14.45
C ILE A 121 6.30 13.76 14.85
N VAL A 122 7.22 14.13 15.72
CA VAL A 122 8.19 13.21 16.30
C VAL A 122 7.56 12.58 17.54
N ALA A 123 7.48 11.25 17.55
CA ALA A 123 6.99 10.46 18.68
C ALA A 123 8.18 9.81 19.40
N GLU A 124 8.32 10.04 20.67
CA GLU A 124 9.38 9.44 21.50
C GLU A 124 8.77 8.62 22.64
N ALA A 125 9.21 7.36 22.73
CA ALA A 125 8.87 6.49 23.85
C ALA A 125 9.92 6.61 24.95
N GLY A 126 9.50 6.96 26.14
CA GLY A 126 10.37 6.99 27.33
C GLY A 126 10.74 5.58 27.81
N PRO A 127 11.53 5.48 28.89
CA PRO A 127 11.97 4.19 29.41
C PRO A 127 10.79 3.36 29.94
N HIS A 128 10.88 2.04 29.73
CA HIS A 128 9.90 1.09 30.25
C HIS A 128 9.85 1.16 31.77
N ARG A 129 8.64 1.29 32.32
CA ARG A 129 8.39 1.21 33.77
C ARG A 129 7.81 -0.17 34.09
N ALA A 130 8.22 -0.74 35.24
CA ALA A 130 7.68 -2.01 35.68
C ALA A 130 6.15 -1.89 35.89
N GLY A 131 5.38 -2.72 35.16
CA GLY A 131 3.92 -2.79 35.26
C GLY A 131 3.12 -1.78 34.44
N GLY A 132 3.75 -1.03 33.49
CA GLY A 132 3.04 -0.08 32.63
C GLY A 132 3.67 0.10 31.25
N LEU A 133 2.91 0.74 30.38
CA LEU A 133 3.43 1.17 29.08
C LEU A 133 4.41 2.35 29.27
N PRO A 134 5.44 2.50 28.41
CA PRO A 134 6.31 3.65 28.44
C PRO A 134 5.51 4.94 28.20
N PRO A 135 5.85 6.06 28.85
CA PRO A 135 5.27 7.33 28.50
C PRO A 135 5.66 7.72 27.09
N ILE A 136 4.72 8.24 26.32
CA ILE A 136 4.96 8.71 24.95
C ILE A 136 4.85 10.23 24.95
N SER A 137 5.84 10.91 24.37
CA SER A 137 5.82 12.33 24.11
C SER A 137 5.79 12.63 22.63
N TYR A 138 5.19 13.75 22.25
CA TYR A 138 5.08 14.19 20.88
C TYR A 138 5.59 15.61 20.73
N VAL A 139 6.41 15.86 19.71
CA VAL A 139 6.87 17.20 19.34
C VAL A 139 6.54 17.42 17.87
N GLY A 140 5.78 18.48 17.56
CA GLY A 140 5.35 18.78 16.20
C GLY A 140 5.93 20.08 15.66
N GLY A 141 6.15 20.12 14.35
CA GLY A 141 6.60 21.31 13.62
C GLY A 141 6.99 21.00 12.18
N GLY A 142 7.34 22.01 11.41
CA GLY A 142 7.87 21.86 10.06
C GLY A 142 9.38 21.67 10.04
N LEU A 143 9.95 21.34 8.87
CA LEU A 143 11.39 21.18 8.68
C LEU A 143 12.19 22.50 8.85
N GLU A 144 11.53 23.65 8.78
CA GLU A 144 12.14 24.95 9.10
C GLU A 144 12.52 25.08 10.57
N ASN A 145 11.85 24.35 11.46
CA ASN A 145 12.19 24.27 12.87
C ASN A 145 13.47 23.47 13.08
N ALA A 146 14.52 24.12 13.63
CA ALA A 146 15.81 23.47 13.86
C ALA A 146 15.73 22.23 14.78
N ALA A 147 14.83 22.24 15.78
CA ALA A 147 14.64 21.10 16.68
C ALA A 147 14.04 19.89 15.96
N ILE A 148 13.01 20.12 15.12
CA ILE A 148 12.40 19.07 14.30
C ILE A 148 13.41 18.54 13.30
N ARG A 149 14.12 19.39 12.58
CA ARG A 149 15.15 18.98 11.63
C ARG A 149 16.23 18.13 12.27
N LYS A 150 16.69 18.54 13.46
CA LYS A 150 17.65 17.76 14.23
C LYS A 150 17.09 16.40 14.62
N ALA A 151 15.86 16.34 15.16
CA ALA A 151 15.21 15.10 15.55
C ALA A 151 15.02 14.15 14.34
N VAL A 152 14.64 14.66 13.18
CA VAL A 152 14.54 13.88 11.93
C VAL A 152 15.90 13.27 11.58
N CYS A 153 16.99 14.06 11.59
CA CYS A 153 18.34 13.57 11.33
C CYS A 153 18.78 12.51 12.37
N ASP A 154 18.52 12.76 13.64
CA ASP A 154 18.96 11.87 14.73
C ASP A 154 18.22 10.53 14.70
N ILE A 155 16.90 10.55 14.47
CA ILE A 155 16.06 9.34 14.48
C ILE A 155 16.22 8.51 13.19
N LEU A 156 16.24 9.17 12.04
CA LEU A 156 16.12 8.49 10.75
C LEU A 156 17.48 8.19 10.11
N GLU A 157 18.49 9.01 10.36
CA GLU A 157 19.81 8.89 9.71
C GLU A 157 20.94 8.49 10.66
N GLY A 158 20.64 8.24 11.92
CA GLY A 158 21.65 7.93 12.94
C GLY A 158 22.48 9.14 13.37
N GLY A 159 21.92 10.33 13.22
CA GLY A 159 22.53 11.60 13.60
C GLY A 159 23.22 12.37 12.48
N GLU A 160 23.40 13.66 12.69
CA GLU A 160 24.02 14.57 11.72
C GLU A 160 25.43 14.14 11.29
N ALA A 161 26.18 13.53 12.20
CA ALA A 161 27.52 13.02 11.91
C ALA A 161 27.49 11.85 10.90
N ALA A 162 26.54 10.92 11.07
CA ALA A 162 26.36 9.79 10.16
C ALA A 162 25.87 10.26 8.78
N PHE A 163 24.97 11.24 8.74
CA PHE A 163 24.49 11.86 7.52
C PHE A 163 25.65 12.54 6.74
N ARG A 164 26.44 13.35 7.43
CA ARG A 164 27.61 14.02 6.81
C ARG A 164 28.65 13.02 6.32
N GLU A 165 28.94 11.98 7.08
CA GLU A 165 29.89 10.94 6.68
C GLU A 165 29.42 10.17 5.45
N ARG A 166 28.12 9.85 5.37
CA ARG A 166 27.52 9.23 4.19
C ARG A 166 27.61 10.15 2.97
N ALA A 167 27.23 11.42 3.12
CA ALA A 167 27.34 12.43 2.07
C ALA A 167 28.79 12.57 1.57
N ARG A 168 29.78 12.61 2.47
CA ARG A 168 31.20 12.67 2.15
C ARG A 168 31.65 11.46 1.32
N ARG A 169 31.27 10.26 1.73
CA ARG A 169 31.64 9.01 1.02
C ARG A 169 31.00 8.92 -0.36
N LEU A 170 29.75 9.35 -0.50
CA LEU A 170 29.04 9.35 -1.79
C LEU A 170 29.55 10.44 -2.74
N ALA A 171 29.99 11.56 -2.23
CA ALA A 171 30.55 12.66 -3.04
C ALA A 171 31.96 12.35 -3.61
N GLY A 172 32.58 11.22 -3.26
CA GLY A 172 33.88 10.80 -3.84
C GLY A 172 35.03 11.69 -3.52
N THR A 173 34.95 12.54 -2.50
CA THR A 173 36.09 13.34 -2.03
C THR A 173 37.08 12.46 -1.29
N HIS A 174 38.14 12.05 -1.99
CA HIS A 174 39.32 11.45 -1.44
C HIS A 174 40.14 12.48 -0.67
#